data_ac5d059023a64996068c1b47dc3767ff
#
_entry.id   ac5d059023a64996068c1b47dc3767ff
#
_cell.length_a   1.000
_cell.length_b   1.000
_cell.length_c   1.000
_cell.angle_alpha   90.00
_cell.angle_beta   90.00
_cell.angle_gamma   90.00
#
_symmetry.space_group_name_H-M   'P 1'
#
loop_
_entity.id
_entity.type
_entity.pdbx_description
1 polymer ?
#
loop_
_entity_poly.entity_id
_entity_poly.type
_entity_poly.pdbx_seq_one_letter_code
_entity_poly.pdbx_strand_id
1 'polypeptide(L)'
;MEITDTFQFSFFRKPIQNTEPVRAVGIVDIYRYIVGHYAMLPTAALRNLNNKVEAKRYKATHFDYCTFSGLFRKRREDDLLMHSGLMCIDFDHVPDLIDLKQRLLADEYFETELMFVSPSGDGLKWIIAVDLQGMEHSRFFRAIVNYLAHAGYPKVDMSGSDVARSCFLPHDPDVFINPKYEEHVKENIFRPRMGECPF
;
A
#
# COMPACT_ATOMS: atom_id res chain seq x y z
N MET A 1 -12.65 24.57 0.69
CA MET A 1 -12.48 23.69 -0.49
C MET A 1 -12.40 22.28 0.09
N GLU A 2 -13.46 21.50 0.01
CA GLU A 2 -13.44 20.12 0.49
C GLU A 2 -12.32 19.39 -0.23
N ILE A 3 -11.33 18.92 0.51
CA ILE A 3 -10.36 17.94 0.01
C ILE A 3 -11.14 16.62 -0.06
N THR A 4 -11.91 16.45 -1.13
CA THR A 4 -12.42 15.12 -1.49
C THR A 4 -11.18 14.25 -1.67
N ASP A 5 -11.22 13.04 -1.11
CA ASP A 5 -10.16 12.03 -1.22
C ASP A 5 -9.79 11.87 -2.70
N THR A 6 -8.76 12.61 -3.13
CA THR A 6 -8.45 12.85 -4.56
C THR A 6 -7.98 11.55 -5.22
N PHE A 7 -7.44 10.62 -4.42
CA PHE A 7 -6.88 9.36 -4.88
C PHE A 7 -7.88 8.23 -4.65
N GLN A 8 -8.39 7.65 -5.74
CA GLN A 8 -9.25 6.48 -5.68
C GLN A 8 -8.61 5.28 -6.36
N PHE A 9 -8.69 4.13 -5.72
CA PHE A 9 -8.13 2.88 -6.21
C PHE A 9 -8.96 1.67 -5.77
N SER A 10 -8.68 0.50 -6.38
CA SER A 10 -9.50 -0.70 -6.17
C SER A 10 -9.10 -1.47 -4.92
N PHE A 11 -10.09 -1.88 -4.12
CA PHE A 11 -9.95 -2.78 -2.97
C PHE A 11 -10.51 -4.16 -3.31
N PHE A 12 -9.80 -5.21 -2.85
CA PHE A 12 -10.10 -6.60 -3.13
C PHE A 12 -10.12 -7.43 -1.84
N ARG A 13 -11.09 -8.32 -1.73
CA ARG A 13 -11.11 -9.32 -0.66
C ARG A 13 -10.19 -10.49 -0.97
N LYS A 14 -9.59 -11.03 0.09
CA LYS A 14 -8.90 -12.33 0.05
C LYS A 14 -9.80 -13.45 -0.47
N PRO A 15 -9.25 -14.51 -1.09
CA PRO A 15 -7.83 -14.70 -1.42
C PRO A 15 -7.38 -13.89 -2.66
N ILE A 16 -6.07 -13.86 -2.94
CA ILE A 16 -5.49 -13.08 -4.06
C ILE A 16 -6.04 -13.48 -5.44
N GLN A 17 -6.64 -14.66 -5.56
CA GLN A 17 -7.31 -15.14 -6.77
C GLN A 17 -8.60 -14.36 -7.07
N ASN A 18 -9.18 -13.67 -6.10
CA ASN A 18 -10.31 -12.76 -6.31
C ASN A 18 -9.80 -11.50 -7.01
N THR A 19 -9.95 -11.44 -8.33
CA THR A 19 -9.44 -10.35 -9.17
C THR A 19 -10.50 -9.29 -9.49
N GLU A 20 -11.72 -9.45 -9.02
CA GLU A 20 -12.79 -8.46 -9.15
C GLU A 20 -12.79 -7.56 -7.91
N PRO A 21 -12.71 -6.22 -8.09
CA PRO A 21 -12.70 -5.32 -6.95
C PRO A 21 -14.06 -5.30 -6.26
N VAL A 22 -14.04 -5.16 -4.93
CA VAL A 22 -15.27 -5.04 -4.12
C VAL A 22 -15.79 -3.61 -4.18
N ARG A 23 -14.86 -2.63 -4.16
CA ARG A 23 -15.20 -1.20 -4.19
C ARG A 23 -13.98 -0.33 -4.49
N ALA A 24 -14.24 0.93 -4.81
CA ALA A 24 -13.25 2.00 -4.75
C ALA A 24 -13.05 2.44 -3.29
N VAL A 25 -11.80 2.77 -2.94
CA VAL A 25 -11.38 3.26 -1.63
C VAL A 25 -10.37 4.39 -1.79
N GLY A 26 -10.19 5.19 -0.73
CA GLY A 26 -9.17 6.24 -0.65
C GLY A 26 -8.08 5.93 0.38
N ILE A 27 -7.14 6.87 0.52
CA ILE A 27 -6.00 6.77 1.46
C ILE A 27 -6.49 6.63 2.91
N VAL A 28 -7.48 7.43 3.32
CA VAL A 28 -8.03 7.42 4.69
C VAL A 28 -8.70 6.08 5.02
N ASP A 29 -9.40 5.47 4.05
CA ASP A 29 -9.99 4.13 4.21
C ASP A 29 -8.92 3.08 4.52
N ILE A 30 -7.82 3.10 3.74
CA ILE A 30 -6.72 2.14 3.92
C ILE A 30 -5.96 2.41 5.21
N TYR A 31 -5.74 3.66 5.59
CA TYR A 31 -5.17 4.00 6.89
C TYR A 31 -5.98 3.39 8.03
N ARG A 32 -7.32 3.60 8.03
CA ARG A 32 -8.22 3.03 9.04
C ARG A 32 -8.22 1.50 9.05
N TYR A 33 -8.12 0.89 7.89
CA TYR A 33 -7.99 -0.56 7.77
C TYR A 33 -6.70 -1.07 8.45
N ILE A 34 -5.56 -0.41 8.17
CA ILE A 34 -4.23 -0.85 8.63
C ILE A 34 -4.04 -0.61 10.12
N VAL A 35 -4.43 0.57 10.64
CA VAL A 35 -4.35 0.88 12.09
C VAL A 35 -5.37 0.09 12.91
N GLY A 36 -6.46 -0.35 12.28
CA GLY A 36 -7.53 -1.13 12.91
C GLY A 36 -7.12 -2.57 13.22
N HIS A 37 -7.97 -3.27 13.98
CA HIS A 37 -7.67 -4.63 14.45
C HIS A 37 -8.07 -5.74 13.46
N TYR A 38 -8.62 -5.38 12.30
CA TYR A 38 -9.14 -6.37 11.32
C TYR A 38 -8.08 -7.37 10.86
N ALA A 39 -6.91 -6.88 10.46
CA ALA A 39 -5.80 -7.72 10.01
C ALA A 39 -4.80 -8.13 11.12
N MET A 40 -5.08 -7.83 12.39
CA MET A 40 -4.16 -8.05 13.50
C MET A 40 -3.79 -9.54 13.66
N LEU A 41 -4.78 -10.42 13.74
CA LEU A 41 -4.55 -11.86 13.91
C LEU A 41 -3.81 -12.48 12.71
N PRO A 42 -4.23 -12.27 11.44
CA PRO A 42 -3.48 -12.81 10.31
C PRO A 42 -2.07 -12.22 10.19
N THR A 43 -1.85 -10.95 10.56
CA THR A 43 -0.50 -10.36 10.56
C THR A 43 0.39 -11.04 11.60
N ALA A 44 -0.10 -11.24 12.83
CA ALA A 44 0.65 -11.93 13.88
C ALA A 44 0.93 -13.39 13.50
N ALA A 45 -0.04 -14.10 12.93
CA ALA A 45 0.13 -15.48 12.50
C ALA A 45 1.19 -15.58 11.38
N LEU A 46 1.14 -14.71 10.38
CA LEU A 46 2.12 -14.69 9.29
C LEU A 46 3.55 -14.47 9.82
N ARG A 47 3.75 -13.52 10.73
CA ARG A 47 5.06 -13.17 11.29
C ARG A 47 5.68 -14.28 12.15
N ASN A 48 4.87 -15.25 12.61
CA ASN A 48 5.32 -16.44 13.32
C ASN A 48 5.68 -17.63 12.42
N LEU A 49 5.45 -17.52 11.09
CA LEU A 49 5.79 -18.58 10.15
C LEU A 49 7.27 -18.51 9.75
N ASN A 50 8.01 -19.59 10.03
CA ASN A 50 9.44 -19.67 9.66
C ASN A 50 9.66 -20.19 8.23
N ASN A 51 8.67 -20.88 7.65
CA ASN A 51 8.77 -21.44 6.30
C ASN A 51 8.33 -20.42 5.26
N LYS A 52 9.25 -19.99 4.37
CA LYS A 52 8.98 -18.99 3.33
C LYS A 52 7.87 -19.40 2.36
N VAL A 53 7.76 -20.68 2.00
CA VAL A 53 6.74 -21.16 1.08
C VAL A 53 5.36 -21.09 1.73
N GLU A 54 5.27 -21.54 2.99
CA GLU A 54 4.07 -21.47 3.79
C GLU A 54 3.64 -20.00 4.04
N ALA A 55 4.56 -19.14 4.41
CA ALA A 55 4.32 -17.70 4.61
C ALA A 55 3.77 -17.04 3.34
N LYS A 56 4.35 -17.35 2.16
CA LYS A 56 3.86 -16.84 0.87
C LYS A 56 2.43 -17.32 0.58
N ARG A 57 2.13 -18.61 0.81
CA ARG A 57 0.79 -19.19 0.65
C ARG A 57 -0.20 -18.55 1.63
N TYR A 58 0.19 -18.43 2.90
CA TYR A 58 -0.63 -17.82 3.93
C TYR A 58 -0.99 -16.36 3.58
N LYS A 59 -0.01 -15.55 3.18
CA LYS A 59 -0.22 -14.18 2.74
C LYS A 59 -1.23 -14.10 1.58
N ALA A 60 -1.10 -14.94 0.58
CA ALA A 60 -1.98 -14.98 -0.58
C ALA A 60 -3.44 -15.34 -0.26
N THR A 61 -3.69 -16.04 0.85
CA THR A 61 -5.02 -16.56 1.22
C THR A 61 -5.69 -15.83 2.36
N HIS A 62 -4.95 -15.10 3.21
CA HIS A 62 -5.48 -14.53 4.45
C HIS A 62 -5.51 -13.00 4.49
N PHE A 63 -4.93 -12.32 3.50
CA PHE A 63 -4.90 -10.85 3.47
C PHE A 63 -5.76 -10.29 2.34
N ASP A 64 -6.58 -9.30 2.67
CA ASP A 64 -7.16 -8.40 1.70
C ASP A 64 -6.05 -7.55 1.06
N TYR A 65 -6.31 -6.95 -0.07
CA TYR A 65 -5.32 -6.17 -0.80
C TYR A 65 -5.94 -5.06 -1.63
N CYS A 66 -5.13 -4.12 -2.06
CA CYS A 66 -5.53 -3.08 -3.00
C CYS A 66 -4.53 -2.94 -4.14
N THR A 67 -4.92 -2.20 -5.17
CA THR A 67 -4.06 -1.74 -6.27
C THR A 67 -3.94 -0.23 -6.17
N PHE A 68 -2.96 0.28 -5.42
CA PHE A 68 -2.81 1.73 -5.18
C PHE A 68 -2.74 2.55 -6.46
N SER A 69 -2.23 1.98 -7.55
CA SER A 69 -2.02 2.69 -8.81
C SER A 69 -3.31 3.02 -9.58
N GLY A 70 -4.47 2.44 -9.22
CA GLY A 70 -5.70 2.82 -9.92
C GLY A 70 -6.94 2.00 -9.65
N LEU A 71 -7.98 2.40 -10.35
CA LEU A 71 -9.27 1.71 -10.42
C LEU A 71 -9.26 0.70 -11.56
N PHE A 72 -9.73 -0.50 -11.28
CA PHE A 72 -9.74 -1.61 -12.23
C PHE A 72 -11.14 -2.23 -12.33
N ARG A 73 -11.49 -2.73 -13.53
CA ARG A 73 -12.62 -3.63 -13.70
C ARG A 73 -12.29 -5.03 -13.19
N LYS A 74 -11.10 -5.52 -13.55
CA LYS A 74 -10.42 -6.71 -12.99
C LYS A 74 -8.96 -6.36 -12.78
N ARG A 75 -8.30 -7.03 -11.82
CA ARG A 75 -6.88 -6.80 -11.53
C ARG A 75 -5.99 -7.37 -12.64
N ARG A 76 -5.88 -6.62 -13.72
CA ARG A 76 -4.94 -6.80 -14.83
C ARG A 76 -4.78 -5.48 -15.58
N GLU A 77 -3.66 -5.29 -16.25
CA GLU A 77 -3.28 -4.04 -16.90
C GLU A 77 -4.35 -3.55 -17.90
N ASP A 78 -4.85 -4.43 -18.77
CA ASP A 78 -5.86 -4.11 -19.79
C ASP A 78 -7.23 -3.69 -19.23
N ASP A 79 -7.48 -3.91 -17.95
CA ASP A 79 -8.73 -3.53 -17.26
C ASP A 79 -8.56 -2.32 -16.35
N LEU A 80 -7.48 -1.55 -16.51
CA LEU A 80 -7.31 -0.27 -15.84
C LEU A 80 -8.37 0.71 -16.35
N LEU A 81 -9.19 1.23 -15.44
CA LEU A 81 -10.22 2.24 -15.74
C LEU A 81 -9.67 3.65 -15.61
N MET A 82 -8.87 3.88 -14.55
CA MET A 82 -8.28 5.17 -14.25
C MET A 82 -7.06 4.99 -13.37
N HIS A 83 -5.94 5.66 -13.71
CA HIS A 83 -4.78 5.75 -12.82
C HIS A 83 -5.12 6.67 -11.64
N SER A 84 -4.76 6.26 -10.43
CA SER A 84 -5.10 7.00 -9.20
C SER A 84 -4.27 8.26 -8.97
N GLY A 85 -3.11 8.37 -9.61
CA GLY A 85 -2.08 9.36 -9.24
C GLY A 85 -1.20 8.90 -8.08
N LEU A 86 -1.27 7.61 -7.69
CA LEU A 86 -0.42 7.02 -6.65
C LEU A 86 0.51 5.97 -7.22
N MET A 87 1.65 5.79 -6.55
CA MET A 87 2.59 4.70 -6.81
C MET A 87 3.02 4.06 -5.50
N CYS A 88 3.02 2.71 -5.47
CA CYS A 88 3.49 1.94 -4.32
C CYS A 88 4.91 1.46 -4.57
N ILE A 89 5.85 1.93 -3.76
CA ILE A 89 7.25 1.50 -3.76
C ILE A 89 7.43 0.48 -2.64
N ASP A 90 7.96 -0.68 -2.96
CA ASP A 90 8.11 -1.82 -2.05
C ASP A 90 9.58 -2.08 -1.77
N PHE A 91 9.95 -2.02 -0.49
CA PHE A 91 11.27 -2.38 0.00
C PHE A 91 11.15 -3.67 0.81
N ASP A 92 11.77 -4.74 0.32
CA ASP A 92 11.80 -6.04 1.00
C ASP A 92 13.10 -6.24 1.79
N HIS A 93 13.03 -6.96 2.91
CA HIS A 93 14.18 -7.37 3.72
C HIS A 93 15.07 -6.19 4.16
N VAL A 94 14.44 -5.15 4.68
CA VAL A 94 15.13 -3.92 5.14
C VAL A 94 15.76 -4.16 6.52
N PRO A 95 17.09 -3.95 6.68
CA PRO A 95 17.77 -4.16 7.94
C PRO A 95 17.34 -3.18 9.04
N ASP A 96 17.10 -1.92 8.67
CA ASP A 96 16.66 -0.86 9.57
C ASP A 96 15.45 -0.13 8.98
N LEU A 97 14.26 -0.54 9.43
CA LEU A 97 12.99 0.04 9.00
C LEU A 97 12.80 1.48 9.53
N ILE A 98 13.38 1.79 10.69
CA ILE A 98 13.22 3.11 11.31
C ILE A 98 14.02 4.15 10.53
N ASP A 99 15.30 3.86 10.23
CA ASP A 99 16.14 4.73 9.40
C ASP A 99 15.51 4.94 8.03
N LEU A 100 15.12 3.86 7.36
CA LEU A 100 14.50 3.96 6.04
C LEU A 100 13.23 4.82 6.07
N LYS A 101 12.34 4.62 7.05
CA LYS A 101 11.12 5.39 7.22
C LYS A 101 11.42 6.88 7.37
N GLN A 102 12.40 7.24 8.21
CA GLN A 102 12.78 8.64 8.44
C GLN A 102 13.35 9.27 7.16
N ARG A 103 14.22 8.58 6.45
CA ARG A 103 14.81 9.07 5.20
C ARG A 103 13.76 9.28 4.11
N LEU A 104 12.81 8.36 3.94
CA LEU A 104 11.74 8.48 2.95
C LEU A 104 10.76 9.61 3.30
N LEU A 105 10.48 9.84 4.58
CA LEU A 105 9.64 10.97 5.02
C LEU A 105 10.32 12.33 4.82
N ALA A 106 11.65 12.36 4.80
CA ALA A 106 12.45 13.55 4.55
C ALA A 106 12.83 13.71 3.06
N ASP A 107 12.33 12.83 2.16
CA ASP A 107 12.61 12.93 0.73
C ASP A 107 11.99 14.21 0.15
N GLU A 108 12.81 14.99 -0.58
CA GLU A 108 12.41 16.30 -1.10
C GLU A 108 11.62 16.23 -2.43
N TYR A 109 11.67 15.08 -3.11
CA TYR A 109 11.09 14.92 -4.45
C TYR A 109 9.73 14.24 -4.45
N PHE A 110 9.46 13.39 -3.44
CA PHE A 110 8.23 12.61 -3.40
C PHE A 110 7.46 12.82 -2.09
N GLU A 111 6.23 13.30 -2.21
CA GLU A 111 5.34 13.44 -1.07
C GLU A 111 4.79 12.07 -0.65
N THR A 112 5.03 11.72 0.62
CA THR A 112 4.48 10.49 1.21
C THR A 112 3.00 10.66 1.53
N GLU A 113 2.15 9.83 0.93
CA GLU A 113 0.71 9.78 1.23
C GLU A 113 0.42 8.80 2.38
N LEU A 114 1.01 7.61 2.31
CA LEU A 114 0.84 6.55 3.28
C LEU A 114 2.13 5.71 3.34
N MET A 115 2.52 5.26 4.53
CA MET A 115 3.68 4.37 4.68
C MET A 115 3.46 3.38 5.81
N PHE A 116 3.67 2.09 5.56
CA PHE A 116 3.45 1.04 6.54
C PHE A 116 4.39 -0.15 6.37
N VAL A 117 4.59 -0.88 7.46
CA VAL A 117 5.41 -2.09 7.48
C VAL A 117 4.69 -3.22 6.74
N SER A 118 5.41 -3.96 5.91
CA SER A 118 4.86 -5.08 5.14
C SER A 118 4.21 -6.15 6.01
N PRO A 119 3.32 -7.00 5.48
CA PRO A 119 2.71 -8.09 6.25
C PRO A 119 3.73 -9.01 6.93
N SER A 120 4.87 -9.26 6.26
CA SER A 120 5.97 -10.10 6.78
C SER A 120 6.75 -9.45 7.93
N GLY A 121 6.66 -8.12 8.09
CA GLY A 121 7.33 -7.39 9.16
C GLY A 121 8.77 -6.95 8.87
N ASP A 122 9.33 -7.31 7.72
CA ASP A 122 10.71 -7.06 7.34
C ASP A 122 10.86 -6.15 6.09
N GLY A 123 9.78 -5.54 5.66
CA GLY A 123 9.75 -4.62 4.52
C GLY A 123 8.88 -3.40 4.76
N LEU A 124 8.98 -2.42 3.88
CA LEU A 124 8.24 -1.16 3.95
C LEU A 124 7.49 -0.91 2.65
N LYS A 125 6.23 -0.51 2.76
CA LYS A 125 5.39 -0.06 1.65
C LYS A 125 5.30 1.46 1.73
N TRP A 126 5.80 2.12 0.70
CA TRP A 126 5.83 3.57 0.58
C TRP A 126 4.92 4.01 -0.57
N ILE A 127 3.84 4.67 -0.25
CA ILE A 127 2.84 5.17 -1.18
C ILE A 127 3.05 6.67 -1.37
N ILE A 128 3.32 7.07 -2.61
CA ILE A 128 3.64 8.44 -3.00
C ILE A 128 2.65 8.95 -4.05
N ALA A 129 2.42 10.27 -4.02
CA ALA A 129 1.71 10.96 -5.08
C ALA A 129 2.63 11.12 -6.31
N VAL A 130 2.07 10.88 -7.49
CA VAL A 130 2.79 11.03 -8.77
C VAL A 130 1.92 11.70 -9.82
N ASP A 131 2.53 12.55 -10.64
CA ASP A 131 1.95 13.03 -11.88
C ASP A 131 2.69 12.40 -13.06
N LEU A 132 2.04 11.47 -13.74
CA LEU A 132 2.66 10.73 -14.84
C LEU A 132 2.91 11.60 -16.09
N GLN A 133 2.23 12.74 -16.26
CA GLN A 133 2.36 13.63 -17.41
C GLN A 133 2.28 12.89 -18.76
N GLY A 134 1.40 11.90 -18.85
CA GLY A 134 1.25 11.06 -20.06
C GLY A 134 2.30 9.95 -20.21
N MET A 135 3.20 9.78 -19.27
CA MET A 135 4.15 8.67 -19.26
C MET A 135 3.48 7.38 -18.79
N GLU A 136 3.91 6.24 -19.30
CA GLU A 136 3.47 4.94 -18.82
C GLU A 136 3.91 4.70 -17.37
N HIS A 137 3.04 4.07 -16.57
CA HIS A 137 3.30 3.72 -15.16
C HIS A 137 4.65 2.99 -14.99
N SER A 138 4.89 1.97 -15.79
CA SER A 138 6.11 1.16 -15.74
C SER A 138 7.39 1.96 -16.01
N ARG A 139 7.31 2.93 -16.91
CA ARG A 139 8.45 3.81 -17.25
C ARG A 139 8.71 4.81 -16.13
N PHE A 140 7.66 5.42 -15.58
CA PHE A 140 7.77 6.34 -14.45
C PHE A 140 8.31 5.63 -13.21
N PHE A 141 7.81 4.43 -12.91
CA PHE A 141 8.31 3.59 -11.81
C PHE A 141 9.82 3.33 -11.93
N ARG A 142 10.32 2.96 -13.12
CA ARG A 142 11.77 2.76 -13.34
C ARG A 142 12.58 4.03 -13.12
N ALA A 143 12.04 5.21 -13.46
CA ALA A 143 12.72 6.47 -13.20
C ALA A 143 12.84 6.72 -11.69
N ILE A 144 11.78 6.46 -10.90
CA ILE A 144 11.84 6.52 -9.42
C ILE A 144 12.88 5.55 -8.88
N VAL A 145 12.88 4.29 -9.33
CA VAL A 145 13.86 3.29 -8.87
C VAL A 145 15.29 3.72 -9.14
N ASN A 146 15.56 4.30 -10.32
CA ASN A 146 16.87 4.85 -10.65
C ASN A 146 17.25 6.01 -9.73
N TYR A 147 16.32 6.93 -9.46
CA TYR A 147 16.54 8.01 -8.51
C TYR A 147 16.90 7.45 -7.12
N LEU A 148 16.08 6.55 -6.58
CA LEU A 148 16.30 5.96 -5.25
C LEU A 148 17.66 5.22 -5.15
N ALA A 149 18.05 4.51 -6.21
CA ALA A 149 19.36 3.84 -6.26
C ALA A 149 20.51 4.86 -6.23
N HIS A 150 20.41 5.98 -6.95
CA HIS A 150 21.43 7.04 -6.94
C HIS A 150 21.48 7.78 -5.59
N ALA A 151 20.33 7.95 -4.94
CA ALA A 151 20.23 8.56 -3.61
C ALA A 151 20.65 7.63 -2.46
N GLY A 152 21.07 6.39 -2.77
CA GLY A 152 21.58 5.43 -1.78
C GLY A 152 20.48 4.77 -0.92
N TYR A 153 19.26 4.69 -1.44
CA TYR A 153 18.19 3.92 -0.81
C TYR A 153 18.38 2.40 -1.05
N PRO A 154 17.78 1.54 -0.21
CA PRO A 154 17.79 0.10 -0.44
C PRO A 154 17.15 -0.28 -1.78
N LYS A 155 17.42 -1.50 -2.22
CA LYS A 155 16.86 -2.03 -3.47
C LYS A 155 15.33 -2.13 -3.40
N VAL A 156 14.67 -1.57 -4.41
CA VAL A 156 13.22 -1.63 -4.61
C VAL A 156 12.81 -2.93 -5.30
N ASP A 157 11.67 -3.53 -4.91
CA ASP A 157 11.05 -4.63 -5.66
C ASP A 157 10.51 -4.13 -7.00
N MET A 158 11.06 -4.63 -8.09
CA MET A 158 10.70 -4.24 -9.46
C MET A 158 9.28 -4.64 -9.87
N SER A 159 8.61 -5.48 -9.10
CA SER A 159 7.22 -5.87 -9.38
C SER A 159 6.21 -4.71 -9.29
N GLY A 160 6.57 -3.61 -8.62
CA GLY A 160 5.79 -2.36 -8.62
C GLY A 160 5.68 -1.67 -9.98
N SER A 161 6.46 -2.09 -10.98
CA SER A 161 6.31 -1.61 -12.37
C SER A 161 5.02 -2.09 -13.04
N ASP A 162 4.37 -3.13 -12.52
CA ASP A 162 3.05 -3.58 -12.94
C ASP A 162 1.97 -2.69 -12.29
N VAL A 163 1.22 -1.95 -13.11
CA VAL A 163 0.15 -1.06 -12.65
C VAL A 163 -0.95 -1.80 -11.89
N ALA A 164 -1.17 -3.10 -12.17
CA ALA A 164 -2.12 -3.97 -11.51
C ALA A 164 -1.52 -4.70 -10.28
N ARG A 165 -0.34 -4.28 -9.80
CA ARG A 165 0.33 -4.90 -8.66
C ARG A 165 -0.53 -4.86 -7.42
N SER A 166 -0.75 -6.04 -6.81
CA SER A 166 -1.44 -6.16 -5.53
C SER A 166 -0.55 -5.76 -4.36
N CYS A 167 -1.08 -4.94 -3.47
CA CYS A 167 -0.47 -4.60 -2.19
C CYS A 167 -1.33 -5.16 -1.05
N PHE A 168 -0.82 -6.16 -0.33
CA PHE A 168 -1.51 -6.76 0.82
C PHE A 168 -1.54 -5.80 2.01
N LEU A 169 -2.67 -5.77 2.73
CA LEU A 169 -2.96 -4.85 3.81
C LEU A 169 -2.80 -5.55 5.17
N PRO A 170 -1.71 -5.28 5.91
CA PRO A 170 -1.46 -5.83 7.25
C PRO A 170 -2.17 -5.01 8.33
N HIS A 171 -1.97 -5.41 9.59
CA HIS A 171 -2.08 -4.54 10.74
C HIS A 171 -0.73 -3.89 11.03
N ASP A 172 -0.71 -2.56 11.09
CA ASP A 172 0.44 -1.74 11.50
C ASP A 172 -0.06 -0.54 12.33
N PRO A 173 0.11 -0.56 13.66
CA PRO A 173 -0.33 0.55 14.51
C PRO A 173 0.49 1.84 14.30
N ASP A 174 1.71 1.72 13.74
CA ASP A 174 2.63 2.83 13.49
C ASP A 174 2.61 3.29 12.01
N VAL A 175 1.53 2.97 11.30
CA VAL A 175 1.32 3.41 9.92
C VAL A 175 1.34 4.95 9.85
N PHE A 176 2.17 5.49 8.95
CA PHE A 176 2.19 6.92 8.66
C PHE A 176 1.09 7.26 7.66
N ILE A 177 0.37 8.34 7.91
CA ILE A 177 -0.51 9.00 6.94
C ILE A 177 -0.12 10.46 6.83
N ASN A 178 -0.18 11.03 5.61
CA ASN A 178 0.13 12.43 5.39
C ASN A 178 -0.75 13.33 6.28
N PRO A 179 -0.18 14.30 7.02
CA PRO A 179 -0.93 15.19 7.91
C PRO A 179 -2.10 15.94 7.25
N LYS A 180 -2.08 16.12 5.93
CA LYS A 180 -3.20 16.74 5.20
C LYS A 180 -4.53 16.01 5.36
N TYR A 181 -4.51 14.72 5.76
CA TYR A 181 -5.71 13.89 6.01
C TYR A 181 -6.19 13.90 7.46
N GLU A 182 -5.52 14.57 8.39
CA GLU A 182 -5.83 14.47 9.83
C GLU A 182 -7.28 14.81 10.18
N GLU A 183 -7.87 15.82 9.54
CA GLU A 183 -9.26 16.21 9.78
C GLU A 183 -10.21 15.07 9.38
N HIS A 184 -10.02 14.46 8.21
CA HIS A 184 -10.82 13.35 7.72
C HIS A 184 -10.65 12.07 8.56
N VAL A 185 -9.47 11.86 9.13
CA VAL A 185 -9.23 10.75 10.07
C VAL A 185 -10.04 10.93 11.35
N LYS A 186 -10.17 12.17 11.84
CA LYS A 186 -10.90 12.50 13.09
C LYS A 186 -12.42 12.46 12.93
N GLU A 187 -12.96 12.83 11.77
CA GLU A 187 -14.40 12.98 11.52
C GLU A 187 -15.20 11.68 11.58
N ASN A 188 -14.59 10.53 11.39
CA ASN A 188 -15.26 9.24 11.35
C ASN A 188 -14.56 8.20 12.22
N ILE A 189 -14.69 8.30 13.55
CA ILE A 189 -14.26 7.24 14.46
C ILE A 189 -15.29 6.11 14.44
N PHE A 190 -15.43 5.44 13.30
CA PHE A 190 -16.03 4.12 13.26
C PHE A 190 -15.03 3.14 13.89
N ARG A 191 -15.36 2.58 15.06
CA ARG A 191 -14.59 1.50 15.68
C ARG A 191 -15.22 0.17 15.29
N PRO A 192 -14.75 -0.49 14.21
CA PRO A 192 -15.24 -1.83 13.88
C PRO A 192 -14.91 -2.77 15.04
N ARG A 193 -15.79 -3.74 15.32
CA ARG A 193 -15.50 -4.80 16.26
C ARG A 193 -14.31 -5.61 15.77
N MET A 194 -13.60 -6.25 16.72
CA MET A 194 -12.45 -7.09 16.36
C MET A 194 -12.87 -8.12 15.30
N GLY A 195 -12.16 -8.14 14.15
CA GLY A 195 -12.45 -9.03 13.03
C GLY A 195 -13.48 -8.50 12.00
N GLU A 196 -14.12 -7.36 12.24
CA GLU A 196 -14.99 -6.72 11.25
C GLU A 196 -14.17 -5.81 10.33
N CYS A 197 -14.36 -5.95 9.04
CA CYS A 197 -13.75 -5.06 8.06
C CYS A 197 -14.38 -3.67 8.17
N PRO A 198 -13.59 -2.58 8.14
CA PRO A 198 -14.09 -1.23 8.30
C PRO A 198 -14.98 -0.75 7.14
N PHE A 199 -15.13 -1.52 6.08
CA PHE A 199 -15.98 -1.23 4.92
C PHE A 199 -16.44 -2.49 4.17
#